data_ad874c277f4f9ed9bd0118b3db662e79
#
_entry.id   ad874c277f4f9ed9bd0118b3db662e79
#
_cell.length_a   1.000
_cell.length_b   1.000
_cell.length_c   1.000
_cell.angle_alpha   90.00
_cell.angle_beta   90.00
_cell.angle_gamma   90.00
#
_symmetry.space_group_name_H-M   'P 1'
#
loop_
_entity.id
_entity.type
_entity.pdbx_description
1 polymer ?
#
loop_
_entity_poly.entity_id
_entity_poly.type
_entity_poly.pdbx_seq_one_letter_code
_entity_poly.pdbx_strand_id
1 'polypeptide(L)'
;MNDVLETLKSRFDQHLYRHEDIKWDEVLTKINNPKTLASIKYMEETGGEVDVAFITPLNLLILCDFSKETPKGRRSLCYDEKARLSRKKNAPISSAIEEANKNGILLMDLDIYNFLQNIEEFDLATSSWIKTPESIRSKGGALFCEKRYGHIFYFHNSADSYYSVRGFRGYILLN
;
A
#
# COMPACT_ATOMS: atom_id res chain seq x y z
N MET A 1 -2.71 21.86 -3.26
CA MET A 1 -2.61 21.02 -4.46
C MET A 1 -1.20 21.02 -5.05
N ASN A 2 -0.51 22.15 -5.10
CA ASN A 2 0.91 22.21 -5.55
C ASN A 2 1.86 21.44 -4.62
N ASP A 3 1.64 21.48 -3.30
CA ASP A 3 2.50 20.87 -2.28
C ASP A 3 2.69 19.33 -2.47
N VAL A 4 1.61 18.60 -2.75
CA VAL A 4 1.67 17.14 -2.96
C VAL A 4 2.44 16.77 -4.23
N LEU A 5 2.23 17.51 -5.32
CA LEU A 5 2.96 17.30 -6.56
C LEU A 5 4.44 17.67 -6.45
N GLU A 6 4.75 18.74 -5.73
CA GLU A 6 6.14 19.14 -5.46
C GLU A 6 6.87 18.10 -4.61
N THR A 7 6.22 17.58 -3.58
CA THR A 7 6.74 16.50 -2.73
C THR A 7 7.01 15.23 -3.56
N LEU A 8 6.04 14.81 -4.37
CA LEU A 8 6.18 13.64 -5.23
C LEU A 8 7.28 13.83 -6.27
N LYS A 9 7.33 15.00 -6.91
CA LYS A 9 8.39 15.33 -7.89
C LYS A 9 9.77 15.30 -7.26
N SER A 10 9.93 15.89 -6.09
CA SER A 10 11.21 15.87 -5.36
C SER A 10 11.66 14.44 -5.06
N ARG A 11 10.74 13.59 -4.64
CA ARG A 11 11.04 12.17 -4.34
C ARG A 11 11.34 11.38 -5.61
N PHE A 12 10.60 11.60 -6.68
CA PHE A 12 10.87 11.05 -8.00
C PHE A 12 12.30 11.36 -8.47
N ASP A 13 12.74 12.60 -8.35
CA ASP A 13 14.09 13.01 -8.78
C ASP A 13 15.21 12.42 -7.89
N GLN A 14 14.92 12.14 -6.62
CA GLN A 14 15.87 11.56 -5.68
C GLN A 14 16.07 10.05 -5.84
N HIS A 15 15.08 9.34 -6.38
CA HIS A 15 15.06 7.87 -6.39
C HIS A 15 14.87 7.29 -7.79
N LEU A 16 15.66 7.75 -8.76
CA LEU A 16 15.56 7.32 -10.17
C LEU A 16 15.63 5.79 -10.35
N TYR A 17 16.32 5.09 -9.44
CA TYR A 17 16.44 3.62 -9.45
C TYR A 17 15.10 2.88 -9.23
N ARG A 18 14.06 3.56 -8.77
CA ARG A 18 12.72 2.98 -8.59
C ARG A 18 11.92 2.89 -9.89
N HIS A 19 12.31 3.68 -10.88
CA HIS A 19 11.54 3.87 -12.12
C HIS A 19 12.45 4.24 -13.31
N GLU A 20 13.50 3.47 -13.53
CA GLU A 20 14.44 3.66 -14.64
C GLU A 20 13.70 3.89 -15.96
N ASP A 21 14.21 4.83 -16.78
CA ASP A 21 13.68 5.23 -18.09
C ASP A 21 12.28 5.90 -18.09
N ILE A 22 11.62 6.03 -16.94
CA ILE A 22 10.34 6.75 -16.82
C ILE A 22 10.59 8.26 -16.70
N LYS A 23 9.88 9.05 -17.50
CA LYS A 23 9.97 10.52 -17.46
C LYS A 23 8.86 11.11 -16.59
N TRP A 24 9.20 12.18 -15.86
CA TRP A 24 8.23 12.88 -15.03
C TRP A 24 7.00 13.37 -15.78
N ASP A 25 7.17 13.90 -17.00
CA ASP A 25 6.05 14.40 -17.81
C ASP A 25 5.04 13.29 -18.14
N GLU A 26 5.51 12.06 -18.33
CA GLU A 26 4.65 10.89 -18.49
C GLU A 26 3.82 10.63 -17.25
N VAL A 27 4.48 10.62 -16.08
CA VAL A 27 3.81 10.45 -14.78
C VAL A 27 2.81 11.58 -14.56
N LEU A 28 3.23 12.84 -14.75
CA LEU A 28 2.40 14.01 -14.52
C LEU A 28 1.11 13.97 -15.37
N THR A 29 1.21 13.55 -16.62
CA THR A 29 0.03 13.41 -17.50
C THR A 29 -1.01 12.45 -16.93
N LYS A 30 -0.57 11.37 -16.29
CA LYS A 30 -1.45 10.33 -15.72
C LYS A 30 -2.04 10.73 -14.35
N ILE A 31 -1.32 11.49 -13.56
CA ILE A 31 -1.75 11.85 -12.19
C ILE A 31 -2.48 13.19 -12.08
N ASN A 32 -2.37 14.05 -13.09
CA ASN A 32 -2.92 15.41 -13.04
C ASN A 32 -4.46 15.42 -13.22
N ASN A 33 -5.14 14.75 -12.31
CA ASN A 33 -6.60 14.76 -12.20
C ASN A 33 -7.03 14.75 -10.73
N PRO A 34 -8.19 15.34 -10.39
CA PRO A 34 -8.60 15.52 -8.99
C PRO A 34 -8.69 14.22 -8.18
N LYS A 35 -9.12 13.13 -8.81
CA LYS A 35 -9.28 11.83 -8.13
C LYS A 35 -7.93 11.26 -7.72
N THR A 36 -6.98 11.17 -8.64
CA THR A 36 -5.65 10.65 -8.36
C THR A 36 -4.89 11.54 -7.37
N LEU A 37 -5.01 12.87 -7.50
CA LEU A 37 -4.40 13.80 -6.55
C LEU A 37 -4.96 13.65 -5.14
N ALA A 38 -6.26 13.38 -4.98
CA ALA A 38 -6.87 13.11 -3.68
C ALA A 38 -6.34 11.79 -3.08
N SER A 39 -6.17 10.75 -3.90
CA SER A 39 -5.59 9.47 -3.47
C SER A 39 -4.13 9.64 -3.01
N ILE A 40 -3.31 10.36 -3.78
CA ILE A 40 -1.91 10.65 -3.42
C ILE A 40 -1.87 11.43 -2.10
N LYS A 41 -2.71 12.45 -1.97
CA LYS A 41 -2.80 13.23 -0.74
C LYS A 41 -3.12 12.37 0.48
N TYR A 42 -4.11 11.50 0.38
CA TYR A 42 -4.42 10.55 1.45
C TYR A 42 -3.23 9.64 1.79
N MET A 43 -2.55 9.11 0.78
CA MET A 43 -1.38 8.25 1.00
C MET A 43 -0.25 9.01 1.72
N GLU A 44 0.02 10.26 1.34
CA GLU A 44 1.01 11.11 2.02
C GLU A 44 0.59 11.46 3.46
N GLU A 45 -0.63 11.93 3.66
CA GLU A 45 -1.14 12.32 4.99
C GLU A 45 -1.17 11.15 5.98
N THR A 46 -1.30 9.94 5.48
CA THR A 46 -1.24 8.71 6.31
C THR A 46 0.17 8.16 6.51
N GLY A 47 1.18 8.80 5.93
CA GLY A 47 2.59 8.44 6.11
C GLY A 47 3.12 7.40 5.14
N GLY A 48 2.62 7.39 3.90
CA GLY A 48 3.00 6.42 2.87
C GLY A 48 4.33 6.71 2.20
N GLU A 49 4.75 7.98 2.15
CA GLU A 49 5.95 8.39 1.40
C GLU A 49 5.87 7.94 -0.07
N VAL A 50 4.86 8.42 -0.77
CA VAL A 50 4.48 7.94 -2.12
C VAL A 50 5.56 8.26 -3.13
N ASP A 51 5.90 7.27 -3.96
CA ASP A 51 6.78 7.45 -5.10
C ASP A 51 6.36 6.57 -6.28
N VAL A 52 6.96 6.83 -7.43
CA VAL A 52 6.77 6.06 -8.66
C VAL A 52 7.61 4.78 -8.61
N ALA A 53 7.04 3.68 -9.08
CA ALA A 53 7.78 2.47 -9.36
C ALA A 53 7.34 1.85 -10.69
N PHE A 54 8.30 1.28 -11.42
CA PHE A 54 8.03 0.49 -12.61
C PHE A 54 8.34 -0.99 -12.32
N ILE A 55 7.29 -1.80 -12.32
CA ILE A 55 7.37 -3.23 -12.03
C ILE A 55 7.59 -3.99 -13.34
N THR A 56 8.85 -4.19 -13.70
CA THR A 56 9.26 -4.77 -14.98
C THR A 56 8.62 -6.12 -15.31
N PRO A 57 8.57 -7.10 -14.39
CA PRO A 57 7.97 -8.40 -14.72
C PRO A 57 6.49 -8.34 -15.08
N LEU A 58 5.78 -7.33 -14.56
CA LEU A 58 4.34 -7.14 -14.77
C LEU A 58 4.03 -6.04 -15.78
N ASN A 59 5.05 -5.34 -16.26
CA ASN A 59 4.92 -4.14 -17.10
C ASN A 59 3.94 -3.11 -16.51
N LEU A 60 4.05 -2.84 -15.21
CA LEU A 60 3.17 -1.94 -14.48
C LEU A 60 3.90 -0.68 -14.03
N LEU A 61 3.38 0.47 -14.40
CA LEU A 61 3.76 1.76 -13.82
C LEU A 61 2.78 2.09 -12.69
N ILE A 62 3.29 2.31 -11.49
CA ILE A 62 2.48 2.56 -10.31
C ILE A 62 3.01 3.73 -9.48
N LEU A 63 2.12 4.36 -8.72
CA LEU A 63 2.47 5.09 -7.51
C LEU A 63 2.25 4.19 -6.32
N CYS A 64 3.18 4.10 -5.39
CA CYS A 64 3.03 3.23 -4.23
C CYS A 64 3.72 3.77 -2.98
N ASP A 65 3.39 3.20 -1.84
CA ASP A 65 3.98 3.55 -0.56
C ASP A 65 5.40 2.99 -0.43
N PHE A 66 6.36 3.88 -0.19
CA PHE A 66 7.76 3.54 0.10
C PHE A 66 8.18 3.82 1.54
N SER A 67 7.27 4.22 2.42
CA SER A 67 7.58 4.42 3.84
C SER A 67 8.27 3.19 4.44
N LYS A 68 9.23 3.41 5.31
CA LYS A 68 10.06 2.34 5.91
C LYS A 68 9.23 1.29 6.66
N GLU A 69 8.18 1.73 7.31
CA GLU A 69 7.23 0.88 8.02
C GLU A 69 5.82 1.07 7.45
N THR A 70 4.92 0.11 7.66
CA THR A 70 3.54 0.27 7.20
C THR A 70 2.97 1.63 7.64
N PRO A 71 2.29 2.36 6.76
CA PRO A 71 1.88 3.74 7.05
C PRO A 71 1.15 3.90 8.37
N LYS A 72 1.64 4.81 9.22
CA LYS A 72 1.16 4.97 10.60
C LYS A 72 -0.32 5.30 10.68
N GLY A 73 -0.83 6.11 9.78
CA GLY A 73 -2.24 6.50 9.71
C GLY A 73 -3.18 5.39 9.22
N ARG A 74 -2.65 4.23 8.82
CA ARG A 74 -3.42 3.09 8.30
C ARG A 74 -3.25 1.81 9.11
N ARG A 75 -2.80 1.92 10.36
CA ARG A 75 -2.63 0.80 11.30
C ARG A 75 -3.88 0.53 12.13
N SER A 76 -3.87 -0.56 12.87
CA SER A 76 -4.97 -0.99 13.74
C SER A 76 -6.28 -1.23 12.99
N LEU A 77 -6.19 -1.76 11.78
CA LEU A 77 -7.29 -2.11 10.90
C LEU A 77 -7.38 -3.62 10.74
N CYS A 78 -8.59 -4.17 10.76
CA CYS A 78 -8.83 -5.52 10.26
C CYS A 78 -8.85 -5.54 8.72
N TYR A 79 -9.04 -6.70 8.11
CA TYR A 79 -8.86 -6.83 6.67
C TYR A 79 -9.95 -6.12 5.85
N ASP A 80 -11.22 -6.42 6.08
CA ASP A 80 -12.35 -5.87 5.33
C ASP A 80 -13.58 -5.56 6.20
N GLU A 81 -14.58 -4.91 5.60
CA GLU A 81 -15.82 -4.53 6.28
C GLU A 81 -16.57 -5.73 6.85
N LYS A 82 -16.67 -6.83 6.10
CA LYS A 82 -17.35 -8.05 6.55
C LYS A 82 -16.70 -8.59 7.84
N ALA A 83 -15.39 -8.63 7.88
CA ALA A 83 -14.64 -9.04 9.06
C ALA A 83 -14.83 -8.06 10.23
N ARG A 84 -14.81 -6.76 9.96
CA ARG A 84 -15.02 -5.70 10.96
C ARG A 84 -16.42 -5.81 11.60
N LEU A 85 -17.44 -5.96 10.79
CA LEU A 85 -18.84 -6.07 11.25
C LEU A 85 -19.15 -7.38 11.97
N SER A 86 -18.36 -8.45 11.73
CA SER A 86 -18.52 -9.73 12.43
C SER A 86 -18.05 -9.68 13.88
N ARG A 87 -17.28 -8.67 14.26
CA ARG A 87 -16.75 -8.54 15.62
C ARG A 87 -17.83 -8.15 16.63
N LYS A 88 -17.93 -8.92 17.70
CA LYS A 88 -18.87 -8.65 18.79
C LYS A 88 -18.42 -7.53 19.74
N LYS A 89 -17.10 -7.31 19.83
CA LYS A 89 -16.48 -6.31 20.72
C LYS A 89 -15.24 -5.71 20.06
N ASN A 90 -14.94 -4.48 20.42
CA ASN A 90 -13.71 -3.78 20.02
C ASN A 90 -13.47 -3.79 18.52
N ALA A 91 -14.51 -3.58 17.72
CA ALA A 91 -14.35 -3.43 16.28
C ALA A 91 -13.51 -2.18 15.98
N PRO A 92 -12.52 -2.25 15.07
CA PRO A 92 -11.80 -1.06 14.63
C PRO A 92 -12.77 -0.13 13.88
N ILE A 93 -12.37 1.15 13.77
CA ILE A 93 -13.20 2.18 13.11
C ILE A 93 -13.38 1.92 11.62
N SER A 94 -12.44 1.21 10.98
CA SER A 94 -12.45 0.88 9.57
C SER A 94 -11.64 -0.40 9.31
N SER A 95 -11.48 -0.77 8.07
CA SER A 95 -10.67 -1.90 7.62
C SER A 95 -9.76 -1.50 6.46
N ALA A 96 -8.77 -2.33 6.17
CA ALA A 96 -7.81 -2.08 5.10
C ALA A 96 -8.51 -1.90 3.74
N ILE A 97 -9.43 -2.78 3.40
CA ILE A 97 -10.18 -2.71 2.12
C ILE A 97 -11.14 -1.51 2.08
N GLU A 98 -11.82 -1.17 3.19
CA GLU A 98 -12.68 0.03 3.25
C GLU A 98 -11.87 1.30 2.99
N GLU A 99 -10.73 1.46 3.70
CA GLU A 99 -9.87 2.63 3.54
C GLU A 99 -9.28 2.72 2.13
N ALA A 100 -8.83 1.60 1.57
CA ALA A 100 -8.31 1.57 0.22
C ALA A 100 -9.37 1.98 -0.82
N ASN A 101 -10.55 1.38 -0.76
CA ASN A 101 -11.66 1.67 -1.68
C ASN A 101 -12.13 3.12 -1.57
N LYS A 102 -12.30 3.62 -0.35
CA LYS A 102 -12.74 5.00 -0.08
C LYS A 102 -11.78 6.03 -0.68
N ASN A 103 -10.50 5.73 -0.69
CA ASN A 103 -9.45 6.66 -1.12
C ASN A 103 -8.89 6.33 -2.52
N GLY A 104 -9.51 5.40 -3.25
CA GLY A 104 -9.14 5.08 -4.63
C GLY A 104 -7.75 4.47 -4.78
N ILE A 105 -7.30 3.71 -3.80
CA ILE A 105 -6.03 2.98 -3.81
C ILE A 105 -6.28 1.47 -3.72
N LEU A 106 -5.30 0.68 -4.12
CA LEU A 106 -5.35 -0.77 -4.12
C LEU A 106 -4.39 -1.33 -3.08
N LEU A 107 -4.74 -2.42 -2.40
CA LEU A 107 -3.78 -3.17 -1.59
C LEU A 107 -2.78 -3.86 -2.51
N MET A 108 -1.52 -3.84 -2.13
CA MET A 108 -0.50 -4.64 -2.81
C MET A 108 -0.87 -6.12 -2.74
N ASP A 109 -0.67 -6.84 -3.83
CA ASP A 109 -0.61 -8.29 -3.81
C ASP A 109 0.81 -8.77 -3.48
N LEU A 110 0.99 -10.09 -3.39
CA LEU A 110 2.27 -10.68 -3.02
C LEU A 110 3.37 -10.39 -4.04
N ASP A 111 3.04 -10.36 -5.34
CA ASP A 111 4.03 -10.14 -6.41
C ASP A 111 4.55 -8.71 -6.38
N ILE A 112 3.66 -7.73 -6.23
CA ILE A 112 4.02 -6.31 -6.08
C ILE A 112 4.84 -6.10 -4.80
N TYR A 113 4.39 -6.66 -3.68
CA TYR A 113 5.10 -6.56 -2.40
C TYR A 113 6.53 -7.11 -2.49
N ASN A 114 6.70 -8.30 -3.05
CA ASN A 114 8.01 -8.94 -3.22
C ASN A 114 8.93 -8.14 -4.16
N PHE A 115 8.39 -7.64 -5.27
CA PHE A 115 9.16 -6.84 -6.21
C PHE A 115 9.69 -5.56 -5.55
N LEU A 116 8.83 -4.83 -4.84
CA LEU A 116 9.22 -3.59 -4.17
C LEU A 116 10.25 -3.82 -3.06
N GLN A 117 10.18 -4.94 -2.34
CA GLN A 117 11.18 -5.32 -1.34
C GLN A 117 12.59 -5.57 -1.92
N ASN A 118 12.69 -5.87 -3.21
CA ASN A 118 13.98 -5.95 -3.90
C ASN A 118 14.55 -4.58 -4.28
N ILE A 119 13.68 -3.57 -4.39
CA ILE A 119 14.09 -2.19 -4.65
C ILE A 119 14.52 -1.54 -3.33
N GLU A 120 13.72 -1.70 -2.29
CA GLU A 120 13.95 -1.07 -0.99
C GLU A 120 13.31 -1.89 0.14
N GLU A 121 14.02 -2.01 1.26
CA GLU A 121 13.52 -2.77 2.41
C GLU A 121 12.50 -1.96 3.22
N PHE A 122 11.38 -2.60 3.55
CA PHE A 122 10.35 -2.04 4.41
C PHE A 122 9.65 -3.12 5.26
N ASP A 123 8.81 -2.69 6.21
CA ASP A 123 8.11 -3.55 7.17
C ASP A 123 9.06 -4.41 8.02
N LEU A 124 10.15 -3.79 8.52
CA LEU A 124 11.13 -4.47 9.36
C LEU A 124 10.65 -4.63 10.81
N ALA A 125 9.76 -3.75 11.26
CA ALA A 125 9.15 -3.78 12.60
C ALA A 125 7.61 -3.88 12.55
N THR A 126 7.02 -3.69 11.38
CA THR A 126 5.58 -3.73 11.15
C THR A 126 5.18 -4.83 10.17
N SER A 127 3.90 -4.96 9.90
CA SER A 127 3.35 -5.84 8.88
C SER A 127 2.23 -5.14 8.09
N SER A 128 2.01 -5.59 6.87
CA SER A 128 0.99 -5.02 5.99
C SER A 128 0.05 -6.10 5.47
N TRP A 129 -1.26 -5.87 5.62
CA TRP A 129 -2.26 -6.65 4.91
C TRP A 129 -2.01 -6.56 3.40
N ILE A 130 -2.11 -7.69 2.71
CA ILE A 130 -2.03 -7.78 1.25
C ILE A 130 -3.33 -8.29 0.66
N LYS A 131 -3.55 -8.05 -0.63
CA LYS A 131 -4.70 -8.60 -1.35
C LYS A 131 -4.77 -10.11 -1.16
N THR A 132 -5.84 -10.58 -0.54
CA THR A 132 -6.04 -11.98 -0.19
C THR A 132 -6.91 -12.67 -1.24
N PRO A 133 -6.50 -13.83 -1.78
CA PRO A 133 -7.30 -14.63 -2.69
C PRO A 133 -8.64 -15.06 -2.05
N GLU A 134 -9.68 -15.10 -2.86
CA GLU A 134 -11.03 -15.51 -2.40
C GLU A 134 -11.05 -16.91 -1.79
N SER A 135 -10.21 -17.82 -2.29
CA SER A 135 -10.05 -19.18 -1.73
C SER A 135 -9.64 -19.23 -0.27
N ILE A 136 -8.97 -18.17 0.22
CA ILE A 136 -8.59 -17.99 1.62
C ILE A 136 -9.61 -17.11 2.33
N ARG A 137 -10.01 -15.98 1.68
CA ARG A 137 -10.91 -15.01 2.31
C ARG A 137 -12.29 -15.59 2.61
N SER A 138 -12.85 -16.41 1.75
CA SER A 138 -14.14 -17.10 1.94
C SER A 138 -14.16 -18.03 3.15
N LYS A 139 -12.98 -18.51 3.57
CA LYS A 139 -12.80 -19.35 4.77
C LYS A 139 -12.52 -18.56 6.04
N GLY A 140 -12.61 -17.23 5.99
CA GLY A 140 -12.42 -16.35 7.14
C GLY A 140 -10.99 -15.82 7.34
N GLY A 141 -10.04 -16.23 6.51
CA GLY A 141 -8.65 -15.81 6.60
C GLY A 141 -8.33 -14.53 5.80
N ALA A 142 -7.21 -13.93 6.12
CA ALA A 142 -6.57 -12.87 5.34
C ALA A 142 -5.05 -12.99 5.43
N LEU A 143 -4.35 -12.51 4.40
CA LEU A 143 -2.89 -12.57 4.29
C LEU A 143 -2.25 -11.24 4.66
N PHE A 144 -1.08 -11.30 5.26
CA PHE A 144 -0.20 -10.16 5.51
C PHE A 144 1.26 -10.52 5.27
N CYS A 145 2.07 -9.51 4.99
CA CYS A 145 3.51 -9.65 4.77
C CYS A 145 4.31 -8.82 5.78
N GLU A 146 5.53 -9.27 6.01
CA GLU A 146 6.54 -8.55 6.79
C GLU A 146 7.94 -8.99 6.34
N LYS A 147 8.96 -8.21 6.69
CA LYS A 147 10.37 -8.60 6.48
C LYS A 147 11.06 -8.73 7.82
N ARG A 148 11.66 -9.89 8.07
CA ARG A 148 12.44 -10.19 9.29
C ARG A 148 13.67 -10.98 8.92
N TYR A 149 14.77 -10.72 9.60
CA TYR A 149 16.04 -11.46 9.38
C TYR A 149 16.50 -11.48 7.92
N GLY A 150 16.24 -10.39 7.18
CA GLY A 150 16.58 -10.30 5.75
C GLY A 150 15.66 -11.08 4.80
N HIS A 151 14.61 -11.72 5.31
CA HIS A 151 13.67 -12.53 4.52
C HIS A 151 12.26 -11.97 4.55
N ILE A 152 11.54 -12.08 3.44
CA ILE A 152 10.12 -11.77 3.34
C ILE A 152 9.33 -12.97 3.83
N PHE A 153 8.40 -12.70 4.74
CA PHE A 153 7.43 -13.68 5.22
C PHE A 153 6.03 -13.23 4.85
N TYR A 154 5.21 -14.16 4.38
CA TYR A 154 3.78 -13.95 4.30
C TYR A 154 3.08 -14.99 5.16
N PHE A 155 2.11 -14.52 5.93
CA PHE A 155 1.37 -15.29 6.90
C PHE A 155 -0.12 -15.02 6.76
N HIS A 156 -0.86 -15.70 7.57
CA HIS A 156 -2.30 -15.54 7.67
C HIS A 156 -2.75 -15.21 9.10
N ASN A 157 -3.84 -14.48 9.19
CA ASN A 157 -4.65 -14.38 10.40
C ASN A 157 -6.12 -14.49 10.02
N SER A 158 -6.99 -14.64 11.03
CA SER A 158 -8.41 -14.38 10.77
C SER A 158 -8.59 -12.93 10.29
N ALA A 159 -9.46 -12.70 9.32
CA ALA A 159 -9.63 -11.40 8.71
C ALA A 159 -10.14 -10.32 9.67
N ASP A 160 -10.77 -10.72 10.79
CA ASP A 160 -11.27 -9.83 11.85
C ASP A 160 -10.22 -9.45 12.90
N SER A 161 -9.01 -10.04 12.84
CA SER A 161 -7.91 -9.65 13.72
C SER A 161 -7.32 -8.29 13.32
N TYR A 162 -6.79 -7.54 14.28
CA TYR A 162 -6.05 -6.31 14.05
C TYR A 162 -5.01 -6.06 15.13
N TYR A 163 -3.94 -5.35 14.75
CA TYR A 163 -2.80 -5.09 15.62
C TYR A 163 -2.29 -3.67 15.41
N SER A 164 -1.75 -3.05 16.46
CA SER A 164 -1.20 -1.68 16.41
C SER A 164 -0.01 -1.53 15.45
N VAL A 165 0.66 -2.62 15.11
CA VAL A 165 1.81 -2.66 14.18
C VAL A 165 1.44 -3.19 12.80
N ARG A 166 0.15 -3.41 12.53
CA ARG A 166 -0.33 -3.88 11.23
C ARG A 166 -1.25 -2.86 10.58
N GLY A 167 -0.91 -2.50 9.36
CA GLY A 167 -1.74 -1.67 8.49
C GLY A 167 -1.79 -2.26 7.09
N PHE A 168 -1.74 -1.42 6.08
CA PHE A 168 -1.59 -1.84 4.69
C PHE A 168 -0.80 -0.82 3.89
N ARG A 169 -0.13 -1.30 2.85
CA ARG A 169 0.51 -0.51 1.81
C ARG A 169 -0.37 -0.49 0.59
N GLY A 170 -0.49 0.68 0.00
CA GLY A 170 -1.33 0.89 -1.16
C GLY A 170 -0.53 1.23 -2.41
N TYR A 171 -1.19 1.11 -3.54
CA TYR A 171 -0.70 1.61 -4.81
C TYR A 171 -1.84 2.15 -5.68
N ILE A 172 -1.46 2.97 -6.66
CA ILE A 172 -2.33 3.49 -7.71
C ILE A 172 -1.73 3.05 -9.05
N LEU A 173 -2.54 2.45 -9.90
CA LEU A 173 -2.12 2.05 -11.24
C LEU A 173 -2.13 3.25 -12.17
N LEU A 174 -1.03 3.45 -12.91
CA LEU A 174 -0.84 4.57 -13.84
C LEU A 174 -0.89 4.17 -15.33
N ASN A 175 -1.48 3.04 -15.64
CA ASN A 175 -1.59 2.57 -17.04
C ASN A 175 -2.63 3.34 -17.84
#